data_abbf94fdf8928a7d2c10fb572dd8136d
#
_entry.id   abbf94fdf8928a7d2c10fb572dd8136d
#
_cell.length_a   1.000
_cell.length_b   1.000
_cell.length_c   1.000
_cell.angle_alpha   90.00
_cell.angle_beta   90.00
_cell.angle_gamma   90.00
#
_symmetry.space_group_name_H-M   'P 1'
#
loop_
_entity.id
_entity.type
_entity.pdbx_description
1 polymer ?
#
loop_
_entity_poly.entity_id
_entity_poly.type
_entity_poly.pdbx_seq_one_letter_code
_entity_poly.pdbx_strand_id
1 'polypeptide(L)'
;MNKRLLMMTWAVCGACISALACTNLIVGQKASTDGSVMVSYSADSYGMFGHLCHYPAATHQPGEKRPIHDWDTGKFLGYIAEAEKTYNVIGNINEFQVTIAETTFTGREELIDTTGIMDYGSLMYVALQRSRTAREAIQVMTDLVAEYGYYSSGESFTIADKNEVWIMELIG
;
A
#
# COMPACT_ATOMS: atom_id res chain seq x y z
N MET A 1 -30.06 23.05 32.14
CA MET A 1 -29.06 22.33 31.32
C MET A 1 -27.72 22.38 32.07
N ASN A 2 -27.19 21.23 32.45
CA ASN A 2 -26.10 21.16 33.43
C ASN A 2 -24.77 21.55 32.74
N LYS A 3 -24.03 22.53 33.30
CA LYS A 3 -22.76 23.03 32.71
C LYS A 3 -21.73 21.93 32.46
N ARG A 4 -21.76 20.85 33.26
CA ARG A 4 -20.90 19.66 33.07
C ARG A 4 -21.28 18.85 31.82
N LEU A 5 -22.57 18.81 31.47
CA LEU A 5 -23.04 18.13 30.26
C LEU A 5 -22.65 18.90 28.99
N LEU A 6 -22.69 20.24 29.07
CA LEU A 6 -22.27 21.12 27.99
C LEU A 6 -20.75 21.02 27.72
N MET A 7 -19.92 20.95 28.78
CA MET A 7 -18.47 20.72 28.63
C MET A 7 -18.12 19.36 28.05
N MET A 8 -18.87 18.32 28.41
CA MET A 8 -18.66 16.97 27.79
C MET A 8 -19.02 16.93 26.30
N THR A 9 -20.10 17.62 25.90
CA THR A 9 -20.49 17.72 24.49
C THR A 9 -19.47 18.50 23.65
N TRP A 10 -18.85 19.54 24.21
CA TRP A 10 -17.77 20.27 23.55
C TRP A 10 -16.46 19.47 23.47
N ALA A 11 -16.15 18.68 24.48
CA ALA A 11 -14.98 17.79 24.46
C ALA A 11 -15.10 16.66 23.41
N VAL A 12 -16.31 16.17 23.15
CA VAL A 12 -16.56 15.14 22.12
C VAL A 12 -16.60 15.74 20.71
N CYS A 13 -17.11 16.97 20.53
CA CYS A 13 -17.09 17.68 19.25
C CYS A 13 -15.70 18.24 18.87
N GLY A 14 -14.83 18.48 19.86
CA GLY A 14 -13.47 19.01 19.61
C GLY A 14 -12.44 17.95 19.22
N ALA A 15 -12.79 16.67 19.22
CA ALA A 15 -11.91 15.57 18.89
C ALA A 15 -12.11 14.99 17.48
N CYS A 16 -12.81 15.69 16.58
CA CYS A 16 -12.71 15.43 15.16
C CYS A 16 -11.37 15.98 14.66
N ILE A 17 -10.27 15.36 15.07
CA ILE A 17 -9.01 15.45 14.36
C ILE A 17 -9.31 14.75 13.02
N SER A 18 -9.31 15.51 11.94
CA SER A 18 -9.34 14.94 10.60
C SER A 18 -8.13 14.03 10.50
N ALA A 19 -8.32 12.74 10.61
CA ALA A 19 -7.28 11.78 10.28
C ALA A 19 -7.04 11.91 8.77
N LEU A 20 -5.92 12.51 8.39
CA LEU A 20 -5.44 12.57 7.01
C LEU A 20 -4.67 11.29 6.71
N ALA A 21 -5.31 10.16 6.89
CA ALA A 21 -4.70 8.85 6.65
C ALA A 21 -5.70 7.96 5.91
N CYS A 22 -5.20 7.13 5.01
CA CYS A 22 -6.02 6.16 4.30
C CYS A 22 -6.70 5.18 5.27
N THR A 23 -7.84 4.62 4.86
CA THR A 23 -8.63 3.73 5.72
C THR A 23 -8.70 2.34 5.11
N ASN A 24 -8.28 1.33 5.89
CA ASN A 24 -8.38 -0.07 5.52
C ASN A 24 -9.32 -0.82 6.47
N LEU A 25 -10.23 -1.63 5.92
CA LEU A 25 -11.02 -2.59 6.68
C LEU A 25 -10.61 -4.01 6.27
N ILE A 26 -10.32 -4.85 7.25
CA ILE A 26 -9.81 -6.20 7.07
C ILE A 26 -10.75 -7.21 7.73
N VAL A 27 -11.15 -8.24 6.99
CA VAL A 27 -11.91 -9.38 7.51
C VAL A 27 -11.18 -10.66 7.15
N GLY A 28 -10.64 -11.35 8.14
CA GLY A 28 -10.01 -12.67 7.95
C GLY A 28 -11.03 -13.81 7.89
N GLN A 29 -10.60 -14.97 7.40
CA GLN A 29 -11.46 -16.15 7.19
C GLN A 29 -12.31 -16.55 8.40
N LYS A 30 -11.76 -16.41 9.62
CA LYS A 30 -12.48 -16.79 10.85
C LYS A 30 -13.54 -15.77 11.29
N ALA A 31 -13.52 -14.58 10.73
CA ALA A 31 -14.45 -13.48 11.02
C ALA A 31 -15.56 -13.36 9.95
N SER A 32 -15.38 -13.98 8.79
CA SER A 32 -16.37 -14.01 7.71
C SER A 32 -17.33 -15.19 7.88
N THR A 33 -18.54 -15.07 7.35
CA THR A 33 -19.58 -16.11 7.44
C THR A 33 -19.36 -17.27 6.47
N ASP A 34 -18.60 -17.03 5.39
CA ASP A 34 -18.36 -17.98 4.30
C ASP A 34 -16.87 -18.39 4.18
N GLY A 35 -16.03 -17.93 5.12
CA GLY A 35 -14.60 -18.22 5.10
C GLY A 35 -13.78 -17.37 4.11
N SER A 36 -14.39 -16.33 3.51
CA SER A 36 -13.66 -15.41 2.63
C SER A 36 -12.74 -14.48 3.41
N VAL A 37 -11.68 -14.01 2.74
CA VAL A 37 -10.86 -12.87 3.17
C VAL A 37 -11.35 -11.63 2.42
N MET A 38 -11.60 -10.55 3.15
CA MET A 38 -12.06 -9.28 2.55
C MET A 38 -11.18 -8.12 3.00
N VAL A 39 -10.84 -7.25 2.06
CA VAL A 39 -10.14 -5.99 2.31
C VAL A 39 -10.91 -4.89 1.60
N SER A 40 -11.20 -3.80 2.31
CA SER A 40 -11.56 -2.54 1.66
C SER A 40 -10.47 -1.51 1.88
N TYR A 41 -10.30 -0.64 0.90
CA TYR A 41 -9.30 0.41 0.91
C TYR A 41 -9.91 1.72 0.42
N SER A 42 -9.66 2.79 1.15
CA SER A 42 -10.03 4.15 0.78
C SER A 42 -8.80 5.04 0.91
N ALA A 43 -8.39 5.65 -0.20
CA ALA A 43 -7.38 6.71 -0.19
C ALA A 43 -8.08 8.01 0.22
N ASP A 44 -7.90 8.42 1.47
CA ASP A 44 -8.55 9.58 2.05
C ASP A 44 -7.82 10.88 1.64
N SER A 45 -8.14 11.39 0.46
CA SER A 45 -7.52 12.59 -0.11
C SER A 45 -8.55 13.51 -0.73
N TYR A 46 -8.40 14.81 -0.51
CA TYR A 46 -9.25 15.84 -1.14
C TYR A 46 -8.94 16.09 -2.62
N GLY A 47 -7.76 15.69 -3.08
CA GLY A 47 -7.27 15.96 -4.43
C GLY A 47 -7.22 14.75 -5.36
N MET A 48 -7.46 13.55 -4.84
CA MET A 48 -7.43 12.33 -5.64
C MET A 48 -8.82 12.00 -6.19
N PHE A 49 -8.88 11.79 -7.50
CA PHE A 49 -10.04 11.21 -8.16
C PHE A 49 -9.65 9.82 -8.63
N GLY A 50 -10.27 8.79 -8.05
CA GLY A 50 -9.97 7.41 -8.40
C GLY A 50 -10.26 7.13 -9.88
N HIS A 51 -9.32 6.53 -10.56
CA HIS A 51 -9.50 5.93 -11.87
C HIS A 51 -9.08 4.48 -11.84
N LEU A 52 -9.65 3.67 -12.71
CA LEU A 52 -9.30 2.27 -12.78
C LEU A 52 -7.94 2.10 -13.46
N CYS A 53 -6.92 1.81 -12.69
CA CYS A 53 -5.60 1.47 -13.20
C CYS A 53 -5.58 0.01 -13.66
N HIS A 54 -5.00 -0.24 -14.85
CA HIS A 54 -4.76 -1.59 -15.35
C HIS A 54 -3.31 -1.73 -15.83
N TYR A 55 -2.62 -2.69 -15.24
CA TYR A 55 -1.28 -3.10 -15.65
C TYR A 55 -1.38 -4.51 -16.23
N PRO A 56 -1.31 -4.67 -17.58
CA PRO A 56 -1.45 -5.98 -18.21
C PRO A 56 -0.28 -6.90 -17.88
N ALA A 57 -0.55 -8.20 -17.87
CA ALA A 57 0.51 -9.21 -17.82
C ALA A 57 1.42 -9.07 -19.05
N ALA A 58 2.72 -9.27 -18.84
CA ALA A 58 3.71 -9.17 -19.91
C ALA A 58 4.85 -10.18 -19.72
N THR A 59 5.60 -10.38 -20.81
CA THR A 59 6.90 -11.08 -20.80
C THR A 59 7.95 -10.07 -21.24
N HIS A 60 9.00 -9.95 -20.47
CA HIS A 60 10.06 -8.96 -20.64
C HIS A 60 11.35 -9.64 -21.09
N GLN A 61 12.24 -8.87 -21.72
CA GLN A 61 13.53 -9.39 -22.13
C GLN A 61 14.49 -9.52 -20.95
N PRO A 62 15.40 -10.50 -20.94
CA PRO A 62 16.42 -10.60 -19.93
C PRO A 62 17.24 -9.31 -19.82
N GLY A 63 17.37 -8.77 -18.60
CA GLY A 63 18.10 -7.54 -18.33
C GLY A 63 17.33 -6.24 -18.58
N GLU A 64 16.06 -6.32 -18.94
CA GLU A 64 15.17 -5.16 -19.03
C GLU A 64 15.09 -4.44 -17.69
N LYS A 65 14.96 -3.12 -17.73
CA LYS A 65 14.88 -2.28 -16.54
C LYS A 65 13.57 -1.51 -16.53
N ARG A 66 12.95 -1.44 -15.35
CA ARG A 66 11.75 -0.66 -15.08
C ARG A 66 12.14 0.70 -14.48
N PRO A 67 11.70 1.83 -15.07
CA PRO A 67 11.83 3.12 -14.41
C PRO A 67 10.85 3.22 -13.24
N ILE A 68 11.31 3.77 -12.14
CA ILE A 68 10.51 4.08 -10.95
C ILE A 68 10.38 5.59 -10.82
N HIS A 69 9.15 6.02 -10.62
CA HIS A 69 8.80 7.41 -10.38
C HIS A 69 8.03 7.48 -9.06
N ASP A 70 8.37 8.45 -8.25
CA ASP A 70 7.62 8.76 -7.04
C ASP A 70 6.13 8.92 -7.34
N TRP A 71 5.31 8.20 -6.61
CA TRP A 71 3.87 8.08 -6.87
C TRP A 71 3.14 9.43 -6.79
N ASP A 72 3.51 10.25 -5.82
CA ASP A 72 2.82 11.50 -5.53
C ASP A 72 3.27 12.64 -6.44
N THR A 73 4.57 12.71 -6.75
CA THR A 73 5.18 13.85 -7.47
C THR A 73 5.52 13.54 -8.92
N GLY A 74 5.59 12.26 -9.29
CA GLY A 74 6.08 11.81 -10.61
C GLY A 74 7.58 12.00 -10.80
N LYS A 75 8.34 12.34 -9.75
CA LYS A 75 9.80 12.48 -9.81
C LYS A 75 10.43 11.15 -10.16
N PHE A 76 11.31 11.13 -11.15
CA PHE A 76 12.11 9.95 -11.47
C PHE A 76 13.09 9.64 -10.33
N LEU A 77 13.03 8.41 -9.82
CA LEU A 77 13.86 7.93 -8.71
C LEU A 77 15.02 7.05 -9.19
N GLY A 78 14.80 6.24 -10.22
CA GLY A 78 15.83 5.34 -10.71
C GLY A 78 15.26 4.18 -11.52
N TYR A 79 16.06 3.13 -11.70
CA TYR A 79 15.69 1.91 -12.39
C TYR A 79 15.85 0.71 -11.48
N ILE A 80 14.89 -0.21 -11.54
CA ILE A 80 15.00 -1.55 -10.95
C ILE A 80 15.09 -2.60 -12.06
N ALA A 81 15.56 -3.80 -11.74
CA ALA A 81 15.48 -4.92 -12.66
C ALA A 81 14.02 -5.29 -12.92
N GLU A 82 13.64 -5.46 -14.20
CA GLU A 82 12.29 -5.96 -14.52
C GLU A 82 12.26 -7.49 -14.39
N ALA A 83 11.13 -8.03 -13.92
CA ALA A 83 10.92 -9.47 -13.89
C ALA A 83 10.65 -9.99 -15.32
N GLU A 84 11.16 -11.19 -15.65
CA GLU A 84 10.92 -11.78 -16.98
C GLU A 84 9.44 -11.97 -17.29
N LYS A 85 8.62 -12.13 -16.27
CA LYS A 85 7.16 -12.25 -16.37
C LYS A 85 6.47 -11.43 -15.29
N THR A 86 5.51 -10.61 -15.71
CA THR A 86 4.64 -9.84 -14.83
C THR A 86 3.18 -10.27 -14.98
N TYR A 87 2.39 -10.10 -13.94
CA TYR A 87 0.99 -10.50 -13.87
C TYR A 87 0.04 -9.33 -14.09
N ASN A 88 -1.21 -9.63 -14.50
CA ASN A 88 -2.25 -8.62 -14.59
C ASN A 88 -2.58 -8.04 -13.21
N VAL A 89 -2.69 -6.71 -13.16
CA VAL A 89 -3.16 -5.97 -11.98
C VAL A 89 -4.26 -5.01 -12.39
N ILE A 90 -5.36 -5.01 -11.68
CA ILE A 90 -6.46 -4.05 -11.84
C ILE A 90 -6.71 -3.37 -10.49
N GLY A 91 -6.57 -2.05 -10.45
CA GLY A 91 -6.58 -1.34 -9.17
C GLY A 91 -5.53 -1.94 -8.22
N ASN A 92 -5.95 -2.35 -7.04
CA ASN A 92 -5.07 -2.91 -6.00
C ASN A 92 -5.13 -4.44 -5.87
N ILE A 93 -5.56 -5.16 -6.92
CA ILE A 93 -5.67 -6.62 -6.93
C ILE A 93 -5.08 -7.20 -8.22
N ASN A 94 -4.40 -8.35 -8.11
CA ASN A 94 -3.87 -9.07 -9.27
C ASN A 94 -4.72 -10.29 -9.65
N GLU A 95 -4.38 -10.93 -10.76
CA GLU A 95 -5.10 -12.11 -11.29
C GLU A 95 -5.09 -13.35 -10.39
N PHE A 96 -4.22 -13.38 -9.38
CA PHE A 96 -4.18 -14.45 -8.36
C PHE A 96 -4.94 -14.09 -7.09
N GLN A 97 -5.67 -12.96 -7.09
CA GLN A 97 -6.40 -12.43 -5.92
C GLN A 97 -5.49 -11.95 -4.78
N VAL A 98 -4.24 -11.60 -5.09
CA VAL A 98 -3.40 -10.88 -4.15
C VAL A 98 -3.81 -9.41 -4.17
N THR A 99 -4.07 -8.85 -2.99
CA THR A 99 -4.47 -7.46 -2.79
C THR A 99 -3.47 -6.76 -1.89
N ILE A 100 -3.08 -5.54 -2.25
CA ILE A 100 -2.25 -4.68 -1.40
C ILE A 100 -2.93 -3.32 -1.28
N ALA A 101 -3.14 -2.89 -0.05
CA ALA A 101 -3.61 -1.56 0.33
C ALA A 101 -2.63 -0.93 1.31
N GLU A 102 -2.72 0.37 1.51
CA GLU A 102 -1.79 1.08 2.38
C GLU A 102 -2.50 2.06 3.32
N THR A 103 -1.77 2.54 4.31
CA THR A 103 -2.12 3.66 5.18
C THR A 103 -0.84 4.33 5.65
N THR A 104 -0.65 5.59 5.26
CA THR A 104 0.49 6.39 5.68
C THR A 104 0.36 6.79 7.16
N PHE A 105 1.39 6.55 7.96
CA PHE A 105 1.48 7.04 9.34
C PHE A 105 2.62 8.04 9.56
N THR A 106 3.30 8.45 8.51
CA THR A 106 4.43 9.40 8.44
C THR A 106 5.71 8.96 9.16
N GLY A 107 5.65 8.54 10.42
CA GLY A 107 6.84 8.13 11.19
C GLY A 107 7.77 9.28 11.53
N ARG A 108 9.07 9.05 11.48
CA ARG A 108 10.14 10.01 11.77
C ARG A 108 10.82 10.44 10.48
N GLU A 109 10.71 11.72 10.12
CA GLU A 109 11.24 12.27 8.86
C GLU A 109 12.75 12.01 8.65
N GLU A 110 13.52 11.97 9.74
CA GLU A 110 14.96 11.70 9.68
C GLU A 110 15.32 10.26 9.28
N LEU A 111 14.34 9.35 9.23
CA LEU A 111 14.53 7.97 8.80
C LEU A 111 14.21 7.75 7.31
N ILE A 112 13.68 8.75 6.62
CA ILE A 112 13.38 8.65 5.19
C ILE A 112 14.69 8.52 4.41
N ASP A 113 14.85 7.42 3.67
CA ASP A 113 15.99 7.23 2.77
C ASP A 113 15.79 8.01 1.46
N THR A 114 16.33 9.24 1.42
CA THR A 114 16.25 10.11 0.23
C THR A 114 17.08 9.60 -0.96
N THR A 115 17.85 8.54 -0.79
CA THR A 115 18.61 7.85 -1.85
C THR A 115 17.95 6.58 -2.35
N GLY A 116 16.93 6.12 -1.66
CA GLY A 116 16.13 4.96 -2.06
C GLY A 116 15.43 5.18 -3.40
N ILE A 117 15.11 4.08 -4.07
CA ILE A 117 14.43 4.10 -5.38
C ILE A 117 12.97 3.69 -5.26
N MET A 118 12.63 2.81 -4.31
CA MET A 118 11.26 2.31 -4.16
C MET A 118 10.43 3.25 -3.30
N ASP A 119 9.44 3.91 -3.89
CA ASP A 119 8.37 4.59 -3.17
C ASP A 119 7.24 3.61 -2.83
N TYR A 120 6.35 4.01 -1.91
CA TYR A 120 5.27 3.14 -1.41
C TYR A 120 4.33 2.65 -2.52
N GLY A 121 3.92 3.54 -3.43
CA GLY A 121 2.99 3.22 -4.52
C GLY A 121 3.60 2.26 -5.54
N SER A 122 4.83 2.57 -6.02
CA SER A 122 5.56 1.67 -6.92
C SER A 122 5.82 0.31 -6.28
N LEU A 123 6.13 0.28 -4.98
CA LEU A 123 6.37 -0.97 -4.24
C LEU A 123 5.14 -1.88 -4.27
N MET A 124 3.92 -1.32 -4.04
CA MET A 124 2.67 -2.08 -4.11
C MET A 124 2.44 -2.69 -5.50
N TYR A 125 2.52 -1.86 -6.55
CA TYR A 125 2.21 -2.32 -7.90
C TYR A 125 3.25 -3.30 -8.46
N VAL A 126 4.53 -3.09 -8.17
CA VAL A 126 5.59 -4.04 -8.56
C VAL A 126 5.41 -5.37 -7.83
N ALA A 127 5.08 -5.36 -6.54
CA ALA A 127 4.80 -6.58 -5.80
C ALA A 127 3.57 -7.32 -6.33
N LEU A 128 2.48 -6.63 -6.62
CA LEU A 128 1.28 -7.21 -7.24
C LEU A 128 1.59 -7.88 -8.59
N GLN A 129 2.46 -7.26 -9.40
CA GLN A 129 2.84 -7.81 -10.70
C GLN A 129 3.79 -9.01 -10.62
N ARG A 130 4.37 -9.31 -9.44
CA ARG A 130 5.40 -10.33 -9.25
C ARG A 130 5.03 -11.43 -8.26
N SER A 131 3.83 -11.39 -7.65
CA SER A 131 3.43 -12.32 -6.60
C SER A 131 2.13 -13.07 -6.92
N ARG A 132 1.98 -14.27 -6.35
CA ARG A 132 0.81 -15.14 -6.47
C ARG A 132 0.12 -15.39 -5.13
N THR A 133 0.78 -15.03 -4.03
CA THR A 133 0.29 -15.16 -2.67
C THR A 133 0.67 -13.94 -1.85
N ALA A 134 -0.01 -13.72 -0.73
CA ALA A 134 0.33 -12.63 0.19
C ALA A 134 1.77 -12.74 0.70
N ARG A 135 2.24 -13.95 0.99
CA ARG A 135 3.63 -14.17 1.45
C ARG A 135 4.67 -13.89 0.38
N GLU A 136 4.40 -14.27 -0.87
CA GLU A 136 5.27 -13.90 -2.00
C GLU A 136 5.31 -12.39 -2.18
N ALA A 137 4.18 -11.69 -2.02
CA ALA A 137 4.15 -10.23 -2.10
C ALA A 137 5.04 -9.59 -1.02
N ILE A 138 4.94 -10.05 0.23
CA ILE A 138 5.80 -9.60 1.33
C ILE A 138 7.28 -9.84 0.99
N GLN A 139 7.61 -11.02 0.49
CA GLN A 139 9.00 -11.34 0.11
C GLN A 139 9.51 -10.42 -1.01
N VAL A 140 8.71 -10.22 -2.06
CA VAL A 140 9.06 -9.30 -3.15
C VAL A 140 9.25 -7.87 -2.64
N MET A 141 8.37 -7.39 -1.77
CA MET A 141 8.49 -6.05 -1.20
C MET A 141 9.75 -5.89 -0.36
N THR A 142 10.05 -6.85 0.50
CA THR A 142 11.25 -6.82 1.35
C THR A 142 12.55 -6.93 0.55
N ASP A 143 12.58 -7.76 -0.50
CA ASP A 143 13.74 -7.90 -1.38
C ASP A 143 13.99 -6.61 -2.17
N LEU A 144 12.94 -5.98 -2.69
CA LEU A 144 13.05 -4.71 -3.41
C LEU A 144 13.55 -3.58 -2.50
N VAL A 145 13.06 -3.50 -1.27
CA VAL A 145 13.54 -2.51 -0.29
C VAL A 145 14.99 -2.78 0.09
N ALA A 146 15.37 -4.04 0.29
CA ALA A 146 16.75 -4.40 0.63
C ALA A 146 17.73 -4.08 -0.49
N GLU A 147 17.33 -4.23 -1.76
CA GLU A 147 18.20 -3.98 -2.92
C GLU A 147 18.23 -2.51 -3.35
N TYR A 148 17.07 -1.82 -3.29
CA TYR A 148 16.90 -0.49 -3.91
C TYR A 148 16.63 0.63 -2.90
N GLY A 149 16.48 0.33 -1.60
CA GLY A 149 16.11 1.31 -0.57
C GLY A 149 14.64 1.71 -0.63
N TYR A 150 14.15 2.32 0.45
CA TYR A 150 12.77 2.78 0.57
C TYR A 150 12.71 4.30 0.68
N TYR A 151 12.12 4.95 -0.31
CA TYR A 151 12.12 6.41 -0.47
C TYR A 151 11.02 7.14 0.31
N SER A 152 9.93 6.46 0.68
CA SER A 152 8.78 7.10 1.31
C SER A 152 8.87 7.18 2.83
N SER A 153 7.95 7.93 3.44
CA SER A 153 7.72 7.96 4.89
C SER A 153 7.12 6.63 5.39
N GLY A 154 6.81 6.55 6.69
CA GLY A 154 6.26 5.34 7.29
C GLY A 154 4.91 4.93 6.69
N GLU A 155 4.82 3.66 6.29
CA GLU A 155 3.64 3.05 5.68
C GLU A 155 3.25 1.73 6.35
N SER A 156 1.95 1.53 6.50
CA SER A 156 1.34 0.28 6.90
C SER A 156 0.63 -0.35 5.71
N PHE A 157 1.14 -1.49 5.22
CA PHE A 157 0.57 -2.22 4.11
C PHE A 157 -0.35 -3.33 4.60
N THR A 158 -1.57 -3.38 4.07
CA THR A 158 -2.47 -4.53 4.18
C THR A 158 -2.26 -5.41 2.97
N ILE A 159 -1.77 -6.64 3.17
CA ILE A 159 -1.44 -7.59 2.10
C ILE A 159 -2.29 -8.84 2.30
N ALA A 160 -3.12 -9.17 1.32
CA ALA A 160 -4.06 -10.29 1.44
C ALA A 160 -4.05 -11.16 0.18
N ASP A 161 -4.41 -12.42 0.39
CA ASP A 161 -4.86 -13.33 -0.66
C ASP A 161 -6.13 -14.05 -0.21
N LYS A 162 -6.62 -15.00 -0.99
CA LYS A 162 -7.84 -15.77 -0.68
C LYS A 162 -7.79 -16.55 0.63
N ASN A 163 -6.61 -16.75 1.23
CA ASN A 163 -6.41 -17.61 2.40
C ASN A 163 -6.04 -16.83 3.66
N GLU A 164 -5.32 -15.73 3.53
CA GLU A 164 -4.74 -15.01 4.67
C GLU A 164 -4.60 -13.51 4.40
N VAL A 165 -4.46 -12.75 5.48
CA VAL A 165 -4.18 -11.32 5.45
C VAL A 165 -3.06 -11.00 6.44
N TRP A 166 -2.19 -10.08 6.03
CA TRP A 166 -1.02 -9.60 6.77
C TRP A 166 -1.02 -8.09 6.84
N ILE A 167 -0.46 -7.58 7.92
CA ILE A 167 -0.07 -6.17 8.03
C ILE A 167 1.45 -6.14 8.05
N MET A 168 2.04 -5.35 7.16
CA MET A 168 3.47 -5.10 7.08
C MET A 168 3.71 -3.61 7.22
N GLU A 169 4.60 -3.20 8.10
CA GLU A 169 4.94 -1.81 8.31
C GLU A 169 6.38 -1.54 7.87
N LEU A 170 6.56 -0.49 7.08
CA LEU A 170 7.86 0.09 6.78
C LEU A 170 7.99 1.40 7.54
N ILE A 171 9.04 1.51 8.32
CA ILE A 171 9.32 2.69 9.15
C ILE A 171 10.44 3.45 8.44
N GLY A 172 10.04 4.53 7.79
CA GLY A 172 10.95 5.45 7.13
C GLY A 172 11.09 6.73 7.91
#